data_5622abdbe00ec6b93052c340e7efe201
#
_entry.id   5622abdbe00ec6b93052c340e7efe201
#
_cell.length_a   1.000
_cell.length_b   1.000
_cell.length_c   1.000
_cell.angle_alpha   90.00
_cell.angle_beta   90.00
_cell.angle_gamma   90.00
#
_symmetry.space_group_name_H-M   'P 1'
#
loop_
_entity.id
_entity.type
_entity.pdbx_description
1 polymer ?
#
loop_
_entity_poly.entity_id
_entity_poly.type
_entity_poly.pdbx_seq_one_letter_code
_entity_poly.pdbx_strand_id
1 'polypeptide(L)'
;MTENQVDTALLQKFEQEIWSKIPHLEEGKVVNATPLTDLTNDFKECAKNLYKLDISDLDLKVYGKFDADLVSGSIKVRPAIHIMHDAIKTGKLKTGQTIIEATSGNFGIALGQMSKLGLTVVSLVSRKLQEGVFKELRNENIRIMDLDMDIC
;
A
#
# COMPACT_ATOMS: atom_id res chain seq x y z
N MET A 1 22.05 13.92 21.71
CA MET A 1 21.11 13.06 20.93
C MET A 1 21.98 12.08 20.19
N THR A 2 21.93 10.79 20.50
CA THR A 2 22.70 9.76 19.79
C THR A 2 22.15 9.69 18.36
N GLU A 3 22.99 9.94 17.36
CA GLU A 3 22.63 9.69 15.95
C GLU A 3 22.13 8.25 15.82
N ASN A 4 20.94 8.08 15.27
CA ASN A 4 20.41 6.76 15.00
C ASN A 4 21.23 6.13 13.87
N GLN A 5 22.07 5.16 14.23
CA GLN A 5 22.85 4.42 13.24
C GLN A 5 21.92 3.65 12.30
N VAL A 6 22.09 3.82 10.99
CA VAL A 6 21.32 3.12 9.95
C VAL A 6 21.67 1.64 9.92
N ASP A 7 20.67 0.79 9.83
CA ASP A 7 20.82 -0.64 9.55
C ASP A 7 21.01 -0.85 8.03
N THR A 8 22.25 -0.82 7.59
CA THR A 8 22.59 -0.88 6.16
C THR A 8 22.19 -2.20 5.51
N ALA A 9 22.26 -3.31 6.25
CA ALA A 9 21.87 -4.62 5.73
C ALA A 9 20.34 -4.69 5.50
N LEU A 10 19.56 -4.19 6.44
CA LEU A 10 18.10 -4.09 6.28
C LEU A 10 17.74 -3.14 5.12
N LEU A 11 18.42 -2.00 5.00
CA LEU A 11 18.17 -1.04 3.93
C LEU A 11 18.42 -1.67 2.57
N GLN A 12 19.56 -2.31 2.36
CA GLN A 12 19.88 -2.97 1.09
C GLN A 12 18.86 -4.04 0.74
N LYS A 13 18.50 -4.88 1.69
CA LYS A 13 17.49 -5.92 1.47
C LYS A 13 16.12 -5.33 1.13
N PHE A 14 15.71 -4.28 1.85
CA PHE A 14 14.47 -3.55 1.58
C PHE A 14 14.46 -2.95 0.17
N GLU A 15 15.54 -2.28 -0.24
CA GLU A 15 15.63 -1.65 -1.56
C GLU A 15 15.58 -2.68 -2.69
N GLN A 16 16.22 -3.83 -2.54
CA GLN A 16 16.23 -4.90 -3.54
C GLN A 16 14.89 -5.65 -3.62
N GLU A 17 14.29 -6.00 -2.50
CA GLU A 17 13.15 -6.91 -2.48
C GLU A 17 11.80 -6.20 -2.56
N ILE A 18 11.70 -4.97 -2.08
CA ILE A 18 10.44 -4.24 -1.95
C ILE A 18 10.45 -2.94 -2.71
N TRP A 19 11.37 -2.01 -2.40
CA TRP A 19 11.41 -0.67 -2.97
C TRP A 19 11.49 -0.68 -4.49
N SER A 20 12.33 -1.53 -5.04
CA SER A 20 12.50 -1.70 -6.49
C SER A 20 11.22 -2.10 -7.26
N LYS A 21 10.16 -2.50 -6.56
CA LYS A 21 8.89 -2.93 -7.16
C LYS A 21 7.75 -1.93 -6.97
N ILE A 22 7.99 -0.86 -6.21
CA ILE A 22 6.96 0.11 -5.86
C ILE A 22 7.19 1.40 -6.64
N PRO A 23 6.15 2.09 -7.12
CA PRO A 23 6.31 3.40 -7.75
C PRO A 23 6.97 4.40 -6.81
N HIS A 24 8.10 4.96 -7.24
CA HIS A 24 8.85 5.97 -6.49
C HIS A 24 9.57 6.93 -7.44
N LEU A 25 10.22 7.94 -6.89
CA LEU A 25 11.01 8.90 -7.65
C LEU A 25 12.50 8.51 -7.59
N GLU A 26 13.11 8.39 -8.77
CA GLU A 26 14.56 8.31 -8.94
C GLU A 26 15.01 9.45 -9.84
N GLU A 27 15.91 10.29 -9.38
CA GLU A 27 16.43 11.44 -10.14
C GLU A 27 15.35 12.32 -10.78
N GLY A 28 14.22 12.50 -10.05
CA GLY A 28 13.07 13.29 -10.52
C GLY A 28 12.14 12.59 -11.51
N LYS A 29 12.39 11.31 -11.84
CA LYS A 29 11.52 10.50 -12.70
C LYS A 29 10.77 9.47 -11.89
N VAL A 30 9.51 9.20 -12.28
CA VAL A 30 8.74 8.11 -11.68
C VAL A 30 9.18 6.80 -12.31
N VAL A 31 9.66 5.87 -11.47
CA VAL A 31 9.96 4.48 -11.84
C VAL A 31 8.86 3.57 -11.32
N ASN A 32 8.68 2.41 -11.95
CA ASN A 32 7.65 1.42 -11.62
C ASN A 32 6.21 2.02 -11.58
N ALA A 33 5.92 2.97 -12.46
CA ALA A 33 4.58 3.56 -12.53
C ALA A 33 3.53 2.51 -12.90
N THR A 34 2.41 2.49 -12.16
CA THR A 34 1.24 1.69 -12.55
C THR A 34 0.59 2.28 -13.81
N PRO A 35 -0.09 1.47 -14.62
CA PRO A 35 -0.74 1.92 -15.85
C PRO A 35 -1.73 3.06 -15.59
N LEU A 36 -1.79 3.99 -16.55
CA LEU A 36 -2.85 4.99 -16.67
C LEU A 36 -3.61 4.67 -17.95
N THR A 37 -4.83 4.17 -17.82
CA THR A 37 -5.64 3.69 -18.94
C THR A 37 -6.72 4.72 -19.29
N ASP A 38 -6.88 5.01 -20.58
CA ASP A 38 -8.01 5.82 -21.05
C ASP A 38 -9.29 4.97 -21.03
N LEU A 39 -10.22 5.34 -20.18
CA LEU A 39 -11.53 4.69 -19.97
C LEU A 39 -12.67 5.55 -20.53
N THR A 40 -12.38 6.55 -21.33
CA THR A 40 -13.37 7.52 -21.82
C THR A 40 -14.53 6.86 -22.55
N ASN A 41 -14.24 5.94 -23.45
CA ASN A 41 -15.28 5.25 -24.22
C ASN A 41 -16.11 4.31 -23.34
N ASP A 42 -15.44 3.51 -22.49
CA ASP A 42 -16.13 2.61 -21.55
C ASP A 42 -17.06 3.36 -20.60
N PHE A 43 -16.62 4.53 -20.13
CA PHE A 43 -17.42 5.41 -19.28
C PHE A 43 -18.65 5.95 -20.02
N LYS A 44 -18.49 6.42 -21.26
CA LYS A 44 -19.61 6.92 -22.08
C LYS A 44 -20.62 5.82 -22.39
N GLU A 45 -20.14 4.63 -22.73
CA GLU A 45 -20.98 3.45 -22.95
C GLU A 45 -21.73 3.01 -21.68
N CYS A 46 -21.06 2.98 -20.54
CA CYS A 46 -21.67 2.68 -19.26
C CYS A 46 -22.77 3.68 -18.89
N ALA A 47 -22.52 4.98 -19.07
CA ALA A 47 -23.52 6.04 -18.84
C ALA A 47 -24.76 5.83 -19.70
N LYS A 48 -24.60 5.52 -20.97
CA LYS A 48 -25.70 5.26 -21.90
C LYS A 48 -26.49 4.00 -21.54
N ASN A 49 -25.78 2.89 -21.23
CA ASN A 49 -26.43 1.60 -21.03
C ASN A 49 -27.13 1.49 -19.67
N LEU A 50 -26.48 1.92 -18.59
CA LEU A 50 -26.99 1.79 -17.22
C LEU A 50 -27.89 2.95 -16.82
N TYR A 51 -27.53 4.18 -17.18
CA TYR A 51 -28.23 5.38 -16.72
C TYR A 51 -29.09 6.03 -17.79
N LYS A 52 -29.10 5.50 -19.04
CA LYS A 52 -29.81 6.07 -20.19
C LYS A 52 -29.38 7.52 -20.49
N LEU A 53 -28.15 7.86 -20.14
CA LEU A 53 -27.57 9.17 -20.30
C LEU A 53 -26.61 9.16 -21.50
N ASP A 54 -27.00 9.81 -22.59
CA ASP A 54 -26.12 9.97 -23.74
C ASP A 54 -25.23 11.20 -23.53
N ILE A 55 -23.94 10.95 -23.35
CA ILE A 55 -22.88 11.95 -23.17
C ILE A 55 -21.81 11.83 -24.24
N SER A 56 -22.15 11.25 -25.39
CA SER A 56 -21.21 11.03 -26.51
C SER A 56 -20.54 12.30 -26.97
N ASP A 57 -21.30 13.42 -27.04
CA ASP A 57 -20.85 14.70 -27.54
C ASP A 57 -20.08 15.56 -26.54
N LEU A 58 -19.97 15.11 -25.28
CA LEU A 58 -19.19 15.84 -24.29
C LEU A 58 -17.68 15.64 -24.52
N ASP A 59 -16.93 16.75 -24.49
CA ASP A 59 -15.47 16.73 -24.44
C ASP A 59 -15.00 16.33 -23.03
N LEU A 60 -15.19 15.05 -22.73
CA LEU A 60 -14.86 14.44 -21.45
C LEU A 60 -13.72 13.43 -21.66
N LYS A 61 -12.73 13.46 -20.79
CA LYS A 61 -11.68 12.46 -20.69
C LYS A 61 -11.71 11.81 -19.32
N VAL A 62 -11.72 10.48 -19.28
CA VAL A 62 -11.72 9.67 -18.08
C VAL A 62 -10.52 8.73 -18.10
N TYR A 63 -9.70 8.80 -17.08
CA TYR A 63 -8.53 7.93 -16.95
C TYR A 63 -8.60 7.14 -15.64
N GLY A 64 -8.31 5.85 -15.73
CA GLY A 64 -8.17 4.96 -14.57
C GLY A 64 -6.71 4.72 -14.23
N LYS A 65 -6.34 4.93 -12.97
CA LYS A 65 -5.03 4.57 -12.41
C LYS A 65 -5.17 3.23 -11.70
N PHE A 66 -4.56 2.18 -12.27
CA PHE A 66 -4.71 0.81 -11.77
C PHE A 66 -3.67 0.49 -10.70
N ASP A 67 -3.96 0.85 -9.45
CA ASP A 67 -3.10 0.53 -8.30
C ASP A 67 -3.44 -0.83 -7.64
N ALA A 68 -4.48 -1.52 -8.14
CA ALA A 68 -4.80 -2.89 -7.73
C ALA A 68 -3.71 -3.90 -8.15
N ASP A 69 -2.91 -3.56 -9.17
CA ASP A 69 -1.79 -4.39 -9.64
C ASP A 69 -0.54 -4.28 -8.74
N LEU A 70 -0.56 -3.37 -7.76
CA LEU A 70 0.52 -3.27 -6.78
C LEU A 70 0.52 -4.46 -5.81
N VAL A 71 1.68 -4.75 -5.23
CA VAL A 71 1.94 -5.95 -4.41
C VAL A 71 0.99 -6.19 -3.24
N SER A 72 0.28 -5.17 -2.78
CA SER A 72 -0.75 -5.28 -1.73
C SER A 72 -2.18 -5.18 -2.27
N GLY A 73 -2.37 -5.16 -3.59
CA GLY A 73 -3.67 -5.00 -4.23
C GLY A 73 -4.33 -3.64 -4.00
N SER A 74 -3.60 -2.65 -3.49
CA SER A 74 -4.19 -1.33 -3.21
C SER A 74 -3.17 -0.18 -3.23
N ILE A 75 -3.69 1.04 -3.39
CA ILE A 75 -2.90 2.28 -3.31
C ILE A 75 -2.13 2.43 -1.97
N LYS A 76 -2.54 1.73 -0.91
CA LYS A 76 -1.96 1.85 0.44
C LYS A 76 -0.52 1.35 0.52
N VAL A 77 -0.07 0.55 -0.43
CA VAL A 77 1.35 0.16 -0.50
C VAL A 77 2.26 1.37 -0.70
N ARG A 78 1.83 2.39 -1.43
CA ARG A 78 2.62 3.60 -1.66
C ARG A 78 3.02 4.28 -0.35
N PRO A 79 2.08 4.80 0.47
CA PRO A 79 2.44 5.44 1.74
C PRO A 79 3.13 4.48 2.71
N ALA A 80 2.68 3.22 2.81
CA ALA A 80 3.27 2.25 3.73
C ALA A 80 4.76 2.04 3.45
N ILE A 81 5.12 1.77 2.20
CA ILE A 81 6.50 1.47 1.82
C ILE A 81 7.38 2.71 1.89
N HIS A 82 6.88 3.90 1.52
CA HIS A 82 7.64 5.15 1.65
C HIS A 82 7.94 5.49 3.11
N ILE A 83 6.97 5.32 4.02
CA ILE A 83 7.18 5.52 5.46
C ILE A 83 8.23 4.54 6.00
N MET A 84 8.18 3.27 5.59
CA MET A 84 9.16 2.27 6.02
C MET A 84 10.55 2.56 5.49
N HIS A 85 10.66 2.96 4.21
CA HIS A 85 11.95 3.37 3.63
C HIS A 85 12.59 4.52 4.41
N ASP A 86 11.82 5.57 4.69
CA ASP A 86 12.31 6.69 5.51
C ASP A 86 12.73 6.24 6.92
N ALA A 87 11.93 5.40 7.56
CA ALA A 87 12.25 4.90 8.90
C ALA A 87 13.54 4.08 8.94
N ILE A 88 13.81 3.25 7.92
CA ILE A 88 15.06 2.49 7.80
C ILE A 88 16.23 3.43 7.51
N LYS A 89 16.10 4.32 6.52
CA LYS A 89 17.16 5.30 6.14
C LYS A 89 17.55 6.24 7.27
N THR A 90 16.62 6.58 8.13
CA THR A 90 16.89 7.45 9.29
C THR A 90 17.29 6.67 10.54
N GLY A 91 17.44 5.35 10.47
CA GLY A 91 17.80 4.48 11.58
C GLY A 91 16.73 4.36 12.67
N LYS A 92 15.49 4.78 12.37
CA LYS A 92 14.33 4.63 13.28
C LYS A 92 13.80 3.20 13.29
N LEU A 93 13.93 2.47 12.16
CA LEU A 93 13.56 1.07 12.02
C LEU A 93 14.79 0.22 11.75
N LYS A 94 14.97 -0.84 12.53
CA LYS A 94 16.12 -1.76 12.47
C LYS A 94 15.67 -3.21 12.55
N THR A 95 16.54 -4.11 12.14
CA THR A 95 16.33 -5.56 12.25
C THR A 95 15.91 -5.95 13.68
N GLY A 96 14.94 -6.84 13.79
CA GLY A 96 14.43 -7.35 15.06
C GLY A 96 13.39 -6.47 15.75
N GLN A 97 13.11 -5.28 15.22
CA GLN A 97 12.03 -4.43 15.77
C GLN A 97 10.65 -4.87 15.28
N THR A 98 9.64 -4.45 16.01
CA THR A 98 8.23 -4.69 15.72
C THR A 98 7.58 -3.40 15.22
N ILE A 99 6.87 -3.50 14.10
CA ILE A 99 6.01 -2.45 13.57
C ILE A 99 4.62 -2.67 14.14
N ILE A 100 4.05 -1.65 14.76
CA ILE A 100 2.68 -1.69 15.30
C ILE A 100 1.88 -0.58 14.63
N GLU A 101 0.72 -0.93 14.07
CA GLU A 101 -0.14 0.01 13.35
C GLU A 101 -1.62 -0.25 13.65
N ALA A 102 -2.37 0.82 13.90
CA ALA A 102 -3.83 0.77 13.98
C ALA A 102 -4.40 0.99 12.57
N THR A 103 -5.12 0.01 12.03
CA THR A 103 -5.52 0.03 10.62
C THR A 103 -6.90 -0.57 10.38
N SER A 104 -7.60 -0.01 9.39
CA SER A 104 -8.85 -0.58 8.86
C SER A 104 -8.64 -1.68 7.82
N GLY A 105 -7.39 -2.07 7.51
CA GLY A 105 -7.10 -3.21 6.64
C GLY A 105 -6.01 -2.96 5.62
N ASN A 106 -6.29 -2.28 4.50
CA ASN A 106 -5.38 -2.20 3.36
C ASN A 106 -3.98 -1.63 3.69
N PHE A 107 -3.87 -0.72 4.64
CA PHE A 107 -2.56 -0.22 5.08
C PHE A 107 -1.78 -1.29 5.85
N GLY A 108 -2.46 -2.03 6.73
CA GLY A 108 -1.87 -3.18 7.43
C GLY A 108 -1.40 -4.26 6.45
N ILE A 109 -2.23 -4.60 5.45
CA ILE A 109 -1.86 -5.55 4.39
C ILE A 109 -0.59 -5.08 3.66
N ALA A 110 -0.50 -3.78 3.36
CA ALA A 110 0.70 -3.21 2.72
C ALA A 110 1.94 -3.31 3.62
N LEU A 111 1.80 -3.07 4.93
CA LEU A 111 2.89 -3.24 5.90
C LEU A 111 3.34 -4.69 6.04
N GLY A 112 2.49 -5.66 5.73
CA GLY A 112 2.81 -7.09 5.72
C GLY A 112 4.01 -7.42 4.84
N GLN A 113 4.31 -6.61 3.83
CA GLN A 113 5.52 -6.77 3.02
C GLN A 113 6.81 -6.74 3.87
N MET A 114 6.78 -6.05 5.02
CA MET A 114 7.92 -5.99 5.95
C MET A 114 8.22 -7.34 6.60
N SER A 115 7.26 -8.24 6.71
CA SER A 115 7.47 -9.58 7.24
C SER A 115 8.47 -10.39 6.40
N LYS A 116 8.55 -10.12 5.10
CA LYS A 116 9.51 -10.75 4.17
C LYS A 116 10.96 -10.38 4.49
N LEU A 117 11.16 -9.28 5.18
CA LEU A 117 12.47 -8.82 5.65
C LEU A 117 12.82 -9.35 7.05
N GLY A 118 11.98 -10.18 7.64
CA GLY A 118 12.16 -10.70 8.99
C GLY A 118 11.74 -9.75 10.11
N LEU A 119 11.00 -8.66 9.77
CA LEU A 119 10.39 -7.77 10.75
C LEU A 119 9.06 -8.35 11.25
N THR A 120 8.72 -8.09 12.49
CA THR A 120 7.40 -8.43 13.05
C THR A 120 6.44 -7.28 12.76
N VAL A 121 5.28 -7.58 12.19
CA VAL A 121 4.19 -6.61 11.98
C VAL A 121 3.01 -6.99 12.85
N VAL A 122 2.48 -6.03 13.60
CA VAL A 122 1.30 -6.17 14.46
C VAL A 122 0.27 -5.15 13.99
N SER A 123 -0.91 -5.60 13.58
CA SER A 123 -2.03 -4.75 13.23
C SER A 123 -3.08 -4.75 14.34
N LEU A 124 -3.37 -3.57 14.86
CA LEU A 124 -4.49 -3.32 15.75
C LEU A 124 -5.72 -3.04 14.88
N VAL A 125 -6.74 -3.87 14.97
CA VAL A 125 -7.92 -3.79 14.10
C VAL A 125 -9.21 -3.79 14.91
N SER A 126 -10.26 -3.17 14.39
CA SER A 126 -11.59 -3.29 14.97
C SER A 126 -12.14 -4.70 14.75
N ARG A 127 -12.87 -5.25 15.73
CA ARG A 127 -13.62 -6.51 15.59
C ARG A 127 -14.69 -6.46 14.52
N LYS A 128 -15.12 -5.25 14.12
CA LYS A 128 -16.11 -5.04 13.05
C LYS A 128 -15.51 -5.15 11.64
N LEU A 129 -14.22 -5.40 11.53
CA LEU A 129 -13.55 -5.53 10.25
C LEU A 129 -14.12 -6.73 9.45
N GLN A 130 -14.23 -6.57 8.14
CA GLN A 130 -14.75 -7.63 7.26
C GLN A 130 -13.86 -8.87 7.28
N GLU A 131 -14.47 -10.06 7.26
CA GLU A 131 -13.78 -11.36 7.28
C GLU A 131 -12.71 -11.50 6.20
N GLY A 132 -12.98 -10.98 4.99
CA GLY A 132 -12.02 -10.98 3.88
C GLY A 132 -10.73 -10.24 4.20
N VAL A 133 -10.82 -9.12 4.90
CA VAL A 133 -9.65 -8.33 5.31
C VAL A 133 -8.84 -9.05 6.39
N PHE A 134 -9.51 -9.70 7.34
CA PHE A 134 -8.82 -10.54 8.34
C PHE A 134 -8.04 -11.67 7.68
N LYS A 135 -8.61 -12.31 6.65
CA LYS A 135 -7.94 -13.36 5.89
C LYS A 135 -6.68 -12.85 5.20
N GLU A 136 -6.75 -11.68 4.54
CA GLU A 136 -5.59 -11.09 3.88
C GLU A 136 -4.49 -10.69 4.88
N LEU A 137 -4.84 -10.10 6.03
CA LEU A 137 -3.86 -9.78 7.07
C LEU A 137 -3.12 -11.03 7.56
N ARG A 138 -3.83 -12.16 7.74
CA ARG A 138 -3.21 -13.43 8.13
C ARG A 138 -2.29 -14.00 7.03
N ASN A 139 -2.66 -13.84 5.76
CA ASN A 139 -1.85 -14.29 4.62
C ASN A 139 -0.50 -13.55 4.55
N GLU A 140 -0.44 -12.29 4.99
CA GLU A 140 0.78 -11.48 5.03
C GLU A 140 1.64 -11.72 6.28
N ASN A 141 1.39 -12.77 7.06
CA ASN A 141 2.09 -13.08 8.32
C ASN A 141 2.02 -11.95 9.36
N ILE A 142 0.93 -11.22 9.39
CA ILE A 142 0.71 -10.12 10.33
C ILE A 142 0.08 -10.68 11.60
N ARG A 143 0.61 -10.29 12.75
CA ARG A 143 -0.03 -10.55 14.03
C ARG A 143 -1.19 -9.59 14.21
N ILE A 144 -2.40 -10.13 14.38
CA ILE A 144 -3.61 -9.34 14.54
C ILE A 144 -3.94 -9.22 16.02
N MET A 145 -4.17 -8.00 16.46
CA MET A 145 -4.79 -7.70 17.76
C MET A 145 -6.13 -7.02 17.49
N ASP A 146 -7.21 -7.75 17.75
CA ASP A 146 -8.55 -7.21 17.61
C ASP A 146 -8.95 -6.41 18.86
N LEU A 147 -9.40 -5.19 18.64
CA LEU A 147 -9.84 -4.29 19.70
C LEU A 147 -11.35 -4.11 19.65
N ASP A 148 -11.98 -4.04 20.85
CA ASP A 148 -13.42 -3.79 20.98
C ASP A 148 -13.73 -2.28 20.92
N MET A 149 -13.14 -1.62 19.91
CA MET A 149 -13.34 -0.19 19.67
C MET A 149 -13.27 0.11 18.16
N ASP A 150 -13.85 1.20 17.75
CA ASP A 150 -13.72 1.71 16.40
C ASP A 150 -12.36 2.42 16.29
N ILE A 151 -11.51 1.93 15.38
CA ILE A 151 -10.14 2.44 15.18
C ILE A 151 -10.08 3.42 14.00
N CYS A 152 -11.15 3.55 13.22
CA CYS A 152 -11.26 4.47 12.08
C CYS A 152 -12.61 5.14 12.06
#